data_4be78dacff9e051eddd03382ae6fd80f
#
_entry.id   4be78dacff9e051eddd03382ae6fd80f
#
_cell.length_a   1.000
_cell.length_b   1.000
_cell.length_c   1.000
_cell.angle_alpha   90.00
_cell.angle_beta   90.00
_cell.angle_gamma   90.00
#
_symmetry.space_group_name_H-M   'P 1'
#
loop_
_entity.id
_entity.type
_entity.pdbx_description
1 polymer ?
#
loop_
_entity_poly.entity_id
_entity_poly.type
_entity_poly.pdbx_seq_one_letter_code
_entity_poly.pdbx_strand_id
1 'polypeptide(L)'
;MSHAPGSNEHSNDAYYAHYQSLQLHRHPHGVLEVVMSGEGANRSALATANARMHFELAEIWRDIDRDPDTRVAIIRGEGKGFSAGGDLQLVEDMATDFDVRARVWREARDLVYNVINCSKPIVSAMHGPAVGAGLVAGLLADISIATKTARIIDGHTRLGVAAGDHAAIVWPLLCGMAKAKYYLMLCEPVSGEEAERIGLVSLAVDEPELLPKAFEVAQKLANGSQTAIRWTKYALNNWLRSAGPAFDTSLALEFMGFAGPDVREGVNSLRERRAPDFGASDPWRGQPQPPSDDRAAGDERS
;
A
#
# COMPACT_ATOMS: atom_id res chain seq x y z
N MET A 1 39.34 26.43 5.46
CA MET A 1 38.10 26.93 6.07
C MET A 1 36.98 26.06 5.49
N SER A 2 36.56 25.08 6.24
CA SER A 2 35.51 24.14 5.82
C SER A 2 34.15 24.76 6.13
N HIS A 3 33.34 24.98 5.12
CA HIS A 3 31.92 25.30 5.32
C HIS A 3 31.18 24.01 5.67
N ALA A 4 30.68 23.92 6.89
CA ALA A 4 29.67 22.96 7.27
C ALA A 4 28.39 23.25 6.47
N PRO A 5 27.68 22.22 5.95
CA PRO A 5 26.37 22.47 5.34
C PRO A 5 25.38 22.84 6.45
N GLY A 6 24.80 24.03 6.31
CA GLY A 6 23.75 24.51 7.20
C GLY A 6 22.54 23.58 7.20
N SER A 7 21.98 23.40 8.37
CA SER A 7 20.69 22.77 8.61
C SER A 7 19.59 23.46 7.79
N ASN A 8 19.23 22.88 6.64
CA ASN A 8 18.04 23.31 5.92
C ASN A 8 16.81 22.92 6.76
N GLU A 9 16.12 23.90 7.27
CA GLU A 9 14.75 23.77 7.76
C GLU A 9 13.89 23.23 6.61
N HIS A 10 13.29 22.07 6.82
CA HIS A 10 12.50 21.33 5.85
C HIS A 10 11.14 22.01 5.66
N SER A 11 11.06 23.04 4.80
CA SER A 11 9.80 23.51 4.27
C SER A 11 9.52 22.82 2.94
N ASN A 12 8.33 22.21 2.80
CA ASN A 12 7.86 21.78 1.49
C ASN A 12 7.92 22.93 0.50
N ASP A 13 8.24 22.62 -0.76
CA ASP A 13 8.06 23.56 -1.87
C ASP A 13 6.67 24.24 -1.78
N ALA A 14 6.57 25.50 -2.17
CA ALA A 14 5.32 26.26 -2.10
C ALA A 14 4.15 25.57 -2.79
N TYR A 15 4.41 24.79 -3.85
CA TYR A 15 3.40 23.98 -4.54
C TYR A 15 2.82 22.87 -3.65
N TYR A 16 3.64 22.30 -2.77
CA TYR A 16 3.28 21.20 -1.87
C TYR A 16 3.16 21.61 -0.40
N ALA A 17 3.08 22.92 -0.10
CA ALA A 17 3.07 23.42 1.28
C ALA A 17 1.89 22.93 2.13
N HIS A 18 0.83 22.44 1.50
CA HIS A 18 -0.35 21.93 2.18
C HIS A 18 -0.20 20.49 2.71
N TYR A 19 0.83 19.73 2.27
CA TYR A 19 1.14 18.40 2.79
C TYR A 19 1.85 18.52 4.15
N GLN A 20 1.41 17.75 5.13
CA GLN A 20 1.89 17.78 6.51
C GLN A 20 2.56 16.48 6.96
N SER A 21 2.04 15.35 6.48
CA SER A 21 2.58 14.01 6.77
C SER A 21 3.56 13.55 5.70
N LEU A 22 3.52 14.15 4.52
CA LEU A 22 4.49 13.92 3.45
C LEU A 22 5.47 15.09 3.39
N GLN A 23 6.78 14.78 3.33
CA GLN A 23 7.83 15.77 3.03
C GLN A 23 8.20 15.61 1.55
N LEU A 24 8.32 16.75 0.86
CA LEU A 24 8.57 16.75 -0.58
C LEU A 24 9.83 17.57 -0.88
N HIS A 25 10.80 16.92 -1.52
CA HIS A 25 12.09 17.51 -1.83
C HIS A 25 12.34 17.47 -3.34
N ARG A 26 12.60 18.64 -3.93
CA ARG A 26 12.98 18.73 -5.33
C ARG A 26 14.46 18.45 -5.51
N HIS A 27 14.77 17.62 -6.48
CA HIS A 27 16.12 17.32 -6.90
C HIS A 27 16.35 17.74 -8.36
N PRO A 28 17.62 17.86 -8.82
CA PRO A 28 17.92 18.19 -10.19
C PRO A 28 17.21 17.29 -11.21
N HIS A 29 17.02 17.81 -12.41
CA HIS A 29 16.40 17.11 -13.55
C HIS A 29 14.90 16.77 -13.38
N GLY A 30 14.19 17.43 -12.45
CA GLY A 30 12.76 17.20 -12.24
C GLY A 30 12.45 15.91 -11.47
N VAL A 31 13.36 15.43 -10.64
CA VAL A 31 13.09 14.36 -9.68
C VAL A 31 12.47 14.96 -8.42
N LEU A 32 11.33 14.45 -8.03
CA LEU A 32 10.64 14.79 -6.77
C LEU A 32 10.73 13.60 -5.81
N GLU A 33 11.26 13.84 -4.63
CA GLU A 33 11.30 12.86 -3.55
C GLU A 33 10.14 13.10 -2.60
N VAL A 34 9.32 12.07 -2.40
CA VAL A 34 8.20 12.00 -1.48
C VAL A 34 8.60 11.13 -0.29
N VAL A 35 8.66 11.73 0.88
CA VAL A 35 9.08 11.04 2.11
C VAL A 35 7.90 10.89 3.04
N MET A 36 7.53 9.65 3.33
CA MET A 36 6.59 9.35 4.39
C MET A 36 7.32 9.46 5.74
N SER A 37 6.89 10.36 6.59
CA SER A 37 7.51 10.60 7.90
C SER A 37 6.55 10.35 9.04
N GLY A 38 7.09 10.00 10.21
CA GLY A 38 6.33 9.95 11.46
C GLY A 38 5.90 11.37 11.90
N GLU A 39 4.96 11.46 12.83
CA GLU A 39 4.43 12.74 13.32
C GLU A 39 5.26 13.38 14.43
N GLY A 40 5.27 14.72 14.44
CA GLY A 40 5.79 15.54 15.53
C GLY A 40 7.28 15.36 15.80
N ALA A 41 7.66 15.31 17.07
CA ALA A 41 9.06 15.14 17.52
C ALA A 41 9.64 13.74 17.20
N ASN A 42 8.82 12.79 16.76
CA ASN A 42 9.19 11.40 16.46
C ASN A 42 9.30 11.13 14.96
N ARG A 43 9.70 12.10 14.17
CA ARG A 43 9.87 11.95 12.70
C ARG A 43 10.77 10.79 12.29
N SER A 44 11.73 10.41 13.13
CA SER A 44 12.58 9.20 12.90
C SER A 44 11.88 7.89 13.26
N ALA A 45 10.65 7.92 13.77
CA ALA A 45 9.84 6.73 13.95
C ALA A 45 9.34 6.21 12.60
N LEU A 46 9.06 4.92 12.54
CA LEU A 46 8.47 4.30 11.37
C LEU A 46 7.11 4.96 11.05
N ALA A 47 6.94 5.42 9.82
CA ALA A 47 5.74 6.10 9.38
C ALA A 47 4.50 5.19 9.49
N THR A 48 3.46 5.69 10.15
CA THR A 48 2.17 5.02 10.31
C THR A 48 1.11 5.83 9.58
N ALA A 49 0.30 5.17 8.76
CA ALA A 49 -0.75 5.84 7.99
C ALA A 49 -1.97 6.14 8.90
N ASN A 50 -1.90 7.29 9.59
CA ASN A 50 -3.07 7.88 10.24
C ASN A 50 -4.02 8.51 9.21
N ALA A 51 -5.12 9.09 9.65
CA ALA A 51 -6.12 9.70 8.75
C ALA A 51 -5.53 10.77 7.81
N ARG A 52 -4.56 11.57 8.29
CA ARG A 52 -3.89 12.59 7.47
C ARG A 52 -2.99 11.97 6.42
N MET A 53 -2.09 11.09 6.82
CA MET A 53 -1.17 10.41 5.91
C MET A 53 -1.94 9.62 4.85
N HIS A 54 -3.03 8.95 5.25
CA HIS A 54 -3.87 8.17 4.34
C HIS A 54 -4.51 9.06 3.27
N PHE A 55 -5.08 10.19 3.67
CA PHE A 55 -5.62 11.19 2.76
C PHE A 55 -4.53 11.76 1.83
N GLU A 56 -3.39 12.16 2.38
CA GLU A 56 -2.29 12.76 1.61
C GLU A 56 -1.70 11.79 0.59
N LEU A 57 -1.55 10.50 0.96
CA LEU A 57 -1.13 9.45 0.04
C LEU A 57 -2.11 9.22 -1.12
N ALA A 58 -3.41 9.43 -0.89
CA ALA A 58 -4.40 9.34 -1.96
C ALA A 58 -4.31 10.50 -2.96
N GLU A 59 -4.03 11.73 -2.49
CA GLU A 59 -4.07 12.95 -3.31
C GLU A 59 -2.75 13.30 -4.01
N ILE A 60 -1.60 12.99 -3.40
CA ILE A 60 -0.29 13.44 -3.88
C ILE A 60 -0.01 13.08 -5.35
N TRP A 61 -0.50 11.94 -5.83
CA TRP A 61 -0.25 11.47 -7.20
C TRP A 61 -0.91 12.34 -8.26
N ARG A 62 -2.06 12.95 -7.93
CA ARG A 62 -2.75 13.91 -8.80
C ARG A 62 -1.99 15.22 -8.88
N ASP A 63 -1.46 15.69 -7.75
CA ASP A 63 -0.68 16.92 -7.71
C ASP A 63 0.67 16.72 -8.41
N ILE A 64 1.33 15.57 -8.22
CA ILE A 64 2.53 15.21 -8.96
C ILE A 64 2.25 15.17 -10.46
N ASP A 65 1.13 14.58 -10.89
CA ASP A 65 0.79 14.48 -12.30
C ASP A 65 0.63 15.85 -12.97
N ARG A 66 0.09 16.83 -12.24
CA ARG A 66 -0.14 18.20 -12.70
C ARG A 66 1.07 19.11 -12.60
N ASP A 67 2.03 18.80 -11.73
CA ASP A 67 3.21 19.63 -11.49
C ASP A 67 4.13 19.68 -12.73
N PRO A 68 4.29 20.85 -13.40
CA PRO A 68 5.07 20.94 -14.63
C PRO A 68 6.57 20.71 -14.41
N ASP A 69 7.07 20.92 -13.18
CA ASP A 69 8.49 20.85 -12.85
C ASP A 69 8.92 19.43 -12.45
N THR A 70 7.97 18.53 -12.18
CA THR A 70 8.26 17.13 -11.86
C THR A 70 8.21 16.25 -13.12
N ARG A 71 9.24 15.44 -13.32
CA ARG A 71 9.35 14.43 -14.37
C ARG A 71 9.21 13.01 -13.85
N VAL A 72 9.72 12.75 -12.64
CA VAL A 72 9.74 11.44 -11.97
C VAL A 72 9.55 11.66 -10.48
N ALA A 73 8.80 10.79 -9.82
CA ALA A 73 8.69 10.77 -8.36
C ALA A 73 9.46 9.59 -7.77
N ILE A 74 10.09 9.80 -6.60
CA ILE A 74 10.60 8.74 -5.73
C ILE A 74 9.74 8.75 -4.48
N ILE A 75 9.22 7.59 -4.05
CA ILE A 75 8.59 7.45 -2.73
C ILE A 75 9.43 6.58 -1.82
N ARG A 76 9.66 7.06 -0.59
CA ARG A 76 10.36 6.32 0.46
C ARG A 76 9.79 6.57 1.84
N GLY A 77 10.12 5.72 2.79
CA GLY A 77 9.90 5.98 4.21
C GLY A 77 11.08 6.71 4.85
N GLU A 78 10.83 7.37 5.98
CA GLU A 78 11.83 7.89 6.87
C GLU A 78 12.07 6.95 8.06
N GLY A 79 13.24 6.99 8.67
CA GLY A 79 13.55 6.22 9.88
C GLY A 79 13.79 4.73 9.63
N LYS A 80 13.15 3.87 10.43
CA LYS A 80 13.47 2.43 10.51
C LYS A 80 12.81 1.55 9.45
N GLY A 81 12.00 2.12 8.56
CA GLY A 81 11.32 1.35 7.53
C GLY A 81 10.48 2.19 6.60
N PHE A 82 9.91 1.54 5.62
CA PHE A 82 9.10 2.19 4.60
C PHE A 82 7.73 2.63 5.13
N SER A 83 7.02 1.74 5.81
CA SER A 83 5.70 2.01 6.38
C SER A 83 5.32 0.95 7.43
N ALA A 84 4.72 1.39 8.54
CA ALA A 84 4.21 0.50 9.59
C ALA A 84 2.81 -0.07 9.31
N GLY A 85 2.14 0.42 8.27
CA GLY A 85 0.74 0.13 8.02
C GLY A 85 -0.21 1.19 8.56
N GLY A 86 -1.48 0.86 8.68
CA GLY A 86 -2.51 1.74 9.21
C GLY A 86 -2.36 1.99 10.72
N ASP A 87 -2.71 3.19 11.14
CA ASP A 87 -2.84 3.52 12.56
C ASP A 87 -4.00 2.71 13.18
N LEU A 88 -3.76 2.09 14.33
CA LEU A 88 -4.77 1.25 14.98
C LEU A 88 -6.01 2.05 15.43
N GLN A 89 -5.85 3.35 15.74
CA GLN A 89 -6.99 4.20 16.05
C GLN A 89 -7.87 4.42 14.81
N LEU A 90 -7.27 4.67 13.65
CA LEU A 90 -8.01 4.79 12.40
C LEU A 90 -8.78 3.50 12.07
N VAL A 91 -8.17 2.34 12.34
CA VAL A 91 -8.83 1.04 12.17
C VAL A 91 -10.05 0.90 13.09
N GLU A 92 -9.94 1.28 14.35
CA GLU A 92 -11.07 1.27 15.31
C GLU A 92 -12.17 2.25 14.91
N ASP A 93 -11.79 3.45 14.47
CA ASP A 93 -12.74 4.44 13.99
C ASP A 93 -13.52 3.90 12.77
N MET A 94 -12.84 3.25 11.82
CA MET A 94 -13.50 2.57 10.69
C MET A 94 -14.43 1.42 11.14
N ALA A 95 -14.08 0.70 12.20
CA ALA A 95 -14.90 -0.40 12.70
C ALA A 95 -16.21 0.09 13.33
N THR A 96 -16.21 1.29 13.93
CA THR A 96 -17.32 1.79 14.75
C THR A 96 -18.10 2.92 14.08
N ASP A 97 -17.50 3.67 13.15
CA ASP A 97 -18.10 4.83 12.51
C ASP A 97 -18.22 4.58 10.99
N PHE A 98 -19.46 4.63 10.49
CA PHE A 98 -19.76 4.45 9.06
C PHE A 98 -19.17 5.57 8.20
N ASP A 99 -19.23 6.83 8.64
CA ASP A 99 -18.80 7.98 7.85
C ASP A 99 -17.27 7.97 7.72
N VAL A 100 -16.56 7.62 8.79
CA VAL A 100 -15.09 7.40 8.74
C VAL A 100 -14.77 6.27 7.78
N ARG A 101 -15.45 5.12 7.90
CA ARG A 101 -15.23 3.97 7.02
C ARG A 101 -15.48 4.31 5.54
N ALA A 102 -16.59 5.00 5.24
CA ALA A 102 -16.93 5.40 3.88
C ALA A 102 -15.92 6.39 3.28
N ARG A 103 -15.42 7.32 4.10
CA ARG A 103 -14.36 8.27 3.71
C ARG A 103 -13.06 7.52 3.40
N VAL A 104 -12.60 6.66 4.29
CA VAL A 104 -11.33 5.93 4.12
C VAL A 104 -11.42 4.94 2.96
N TRP A 105 -12.59 4.31 2.74
CA TRP A 105 -12.83 3.51 1.54
C TRP A 105 -12.59 4.30 0.24
N ARG A 106 -13.12 5.53 0.17
CA ARG A 106 -12.90 6.39 -1.00
C ARG A 106 -11.43 6.77 -1.16
N GLU A 107 -10.75 7.12 -0.06
CA GLU A 107 -9.34 7.44 -0.07
C GLU A 107 -8.49 6.24 -0.53
N ALA A 108 -8.76 5.02 -0.04
CA ALA A 108 -8.06 3.80 -0.45
C ALA A 108 -8.27 3.50 -1.96
N ARG A 109 -9.49 3.68 -2.45
CA ARG A 109 -9.78 3.56 -3.88
C ARG A 109 -9.01 4.60 -4.69
N ASP A 110 -9.03 5.85 -4.24
CA ASP A 110 -8.40 6.96 -4.94
C ASP A 110 -6.87 6.82 -4.92
N LEU A 111 -6.27 6.32 -3.84
CA LEU A 111 -4.84 6.00 -3.78
C LEU A 111 -4.44 5.08 -4.93
N VAL A 112 -5.11 3.95 -5.09
CA VAL A 112 -4.78 2.97 -6.13
C VAL A 112 -4.98 3.56 -7.54
N TYR A 113 -6.14 4.15 -7.81
CA TYR A 113 -6.42 4.70 -9.13
C TYR A 113 -5.56 5.92 -9.47
N ASN A 114 -5.22 6.76 -8.49
CA ASN A 114 -4.38 7.93 -8.73
C ASN A 114 -2.93 7.53 -9.02
N VAL A 115 -2.38 6.50 -8.36
CA VAL A 115 -1.06 5.95 -8.72
C VAL A 115 -1.07 5.37 -10.14
N ILE A 116 -2.07 4.53 -10.46
CA ILE A 116 -2.20 3.90 -11.79
C ILE A 116 -2.34 4.95 -12.90
N ASN A 117 -3.05 6.06 -12.62
CA ASN A 117 -3.36 7.09 -13.61
C ASN A 117 -2.35 8.25 -13.64
N CYS A 118 -1.44 8.36 -12.66
CA CYS A 118 -0.34 9.30 -12.73
C CYS A 118 0.51 9.02 -13.97
N SER A 119 0.63 10.01 -14.86
CA SER A 119 1.38 9.83 -16.10
C SER A 119 2.89 9.80 -15.89
N LYS A 120 3.37 10.33 -14.76
CA LYS A 120 4.79 10.41 -14.44
C LYS A 120 5.29 9.12 -13.83
N PRO A 121 6.50 8.66 -14.19
CA PRO A 121 7.11 7.49 -13.58
C PRO A 121 7.27 7.65 -12.06
N ILE A 122 7.06 6.56 -11.35
CA ILE A 122 7.18 6.48 -9.90
C ILE A 122 8.19 5.38 -9.57
N VAL A 123 9.16 5.70 -8.72
CA VAL A 123 10.14 4.76 -8.18
C VAL A 123 9.89 4.62 -6.70
N SER A 124 9.76 3.41 -6.17
CA SER A 124 9.72 3.20 -4.72
C SER A 124 11.05 2.69 -4.18
N ALA A 125 11.43 3.15 -2.99
CA ALA A 125 12.63 2.72 -2.27
C ALA A 125 12.23 2.20 -0.89
N MET A 126 12.07 0.88 -0.79
CA MET A 126 11.52 0.19 0.39
C MET A 126 12.61 -0.43 1.24
N HIS A 127 12.65 -0.08 2.53
CA HIS A 127 13.54 -0.68 3.52
C HIS A 127 12.78 -1.06 4.79
N GLY A 128 13.33 -1.95 5.59
CA GLY A 128 12.71 -2.39 6.83
C GLY A 128 11.28 -2.90 6.65
N PRO A 129 10.38 -2.64 7.58
CA PRO A 129 8.95 -2.94 7.41
C PRO A 129 8.30 -2.11 6.29
N ALA A 130 7.52 -2.78 5.44
CA ALA A 130 6.69 -2.19 4.39
C ALA A 130 5.29 -2.81 4.45
N VAL A 131 4.32 -2.06 4.99
CA VAL A 131 2.97 -2.55 5.32
C VAL A 131 1.92 -1.49 5.00
N GLY A 132 0.68 -1.90 4.71
CA GLY A 132 -0.51 -1.05 4.58
C GLY A 132 -0.45 0.00 3.47
N ALA A 133 -1.09 1.15 3.66
CA ALA A 133 -1.26 2.18 2.63
C ALA A 133 0.07 2.66 1.99
N GLY A 134 1.17 2.72 2.75
CA GLY A 134 2.49 2.99 2.17
C GLY A 134 2.92 1.89 1.21
N LEU A 135 2.71 0.61 1.56
CA LEU A 135 3.02 -0.53 0.69
C LEU A 135 2.20 -0.50 -0.61
N VAL A 136 0.94 -0.03 -0.55
CA VAL A 136 0.12 0.18 -1.77
C VAL A 136 0.87 1.04 -2.78
N ALA A 137 1.33 2.22 -2.35
CA ALA A 137 2.11 3.12 -3.21
C ALA A 137 3.46 2.50 -3.61
N GLY A 138 4.09 1.74 -2.71
CA GLY A 138 5.37 1.07 -2.94
C GLY A 138 5.31 0.01 -4.04
N LEU A 139 4.30 -0.86 -4.03
CA LEU A 139 4.15 -1.95 -5.00
C LEU A 139 3.45 -1.51 -6.30
N LEU A 140 2.65 -0.45 -6.28
CA LEU A 140 2.08 0.15 -7.48
C LEU A 140 3.06 1.08 -8.22
N ALA A 141 4.21 1.40 -7.63
CA ALA A 141 5.26 2.15 -8.31
C ALA A 141 5.72 1.42 -9.59
N ASP A 142 6.10 2.18 -10.62
CA ASP A 142 6.53 1.61 -11.91
C ASP A 142 7.83 0.81 -11.78
N ILE A 143 8.71 1.24 -10.88
CA ILE A 143 9.93 0.53 -10.52
C ILE A 143 10.03 0.48 -9.00
N SER A 144 9.90 -0.71 -8.45
CA SER A 144 9.99 -0.95 -7.02
C SER A 144 11.37 -1.51 -6.64
N ILE A 145 12.07 -0.83 -5.71
CA ILE A 145 13.38 -1.24 -5.23
C ILE A 145 13.28 -1.49 -3.74
N ALA A 146 13.69 -2.65 -3.29
CA ALA A 146 13.68 -3.01 -1.86
C ALA A 146 15.09 -3.28 -1.36
N THR A 147 15.33 -3.11 -0.05
CA THR A 147 16.50 -3.74 0.55
C THR A 147 16.29 -5.24 0.60
N LYS A 148 17.35 -6.05 0.44
CA LYS A 148 17.28 -7.53 0.54
C LYS A 148 16.62 -7.98 1.84
N THR A 149 16.83 -7.23 2.92
CA THR A 149 16.30 -7.50 4.26
C THR A 149 14.95 -6.83 4.55
N ALA A 150 14.36 -6.09 3.61
CA ALA A 150 13.03 -5.50 3.77
C ALA A 150 12.02 -6.59 4.15
N ARG A 151 11.00 -6.19 4.90
CA ARG A 151 9.90 -7.07 5.32
C ARG A 151 8.59 -6.54 4.73
N ILE A 152 8.23 -7.09 3.60
CA ILE A 152 7.00 -6.73 2.89
C ILE A 152 5.88 -7.64 3.42
N ILE A 153 4.82 -7.04 3.95
CA ILE A 153 3.72 -7.78 4.61
C ILE A 153 2.39 -7.16 4.21
N ASP A 154 1.51 -7.98 3.65
CA ASP A 154 0.08 -7.64 3.62
C ASP A 154 -0.56 -8.09 4.94
N GLY A 155 -0.99 -7.13 5.75
CA GLY A 155 -1.42 -7.37 7.13
C GLY A 155 -2.92 -7.67 7.29
N HIS A 156 -3.71 -7.61 6.22
CA HIS A 156 -5.17 -7.57 6.28
C HIS A 156 -5.79 -8.82 6.92
N THR A 157 -5.39 -10.03 6.50
CA THR A 157 -5.97 -11.26 7.05
C THR A 157 -5.64 -11.46 8.53
N ARG A 158 -4.50 -10.97 9.00
CA ARG A 158 -4.16 -10.94 10.43
C ARG A 158 -4.97 -9.91 11.20
N LEU A 159 -5.38 -8.83 10.55
CA LEU A 159 -6.28 -7.82 11.11
C LEU A 159 -7.74 -8.30 11.13
N GLY A 160 -8.07 -9.38 10.42
CA GLY A 160 -9.42 -9.92 10.33
C GLY A 160 -10.26 -9.34 9.20
N VAL A 161 -9.62 -8.75 8.18
CA VAL A 161 -10.28 -8.22 6.98
C VAL A 161 -9.66 -8.81 5.71
N ALA A 162 -10.36 -8.71 4.59
CA ALA A 162 -9.82 -9.17 3.31
C ALA A 162 -8.65 -8.30 2.84
N ALA A 163 -7.70 -8.88 2.10
CA ALA A 163 -6.59 -8.17 1.45
C ALA A 163 -7.11 -7.45 0.20
N GLY A 164 -7.73 -6.27 0.39
CA GLY A 164 -8.58 -5.64 -0.61
C GLY A 164 -8.03 -4.39 -1.27
N ASP A 165 -7.14 -3.65 -0.60
CA ASP A 165 -6.73 -2.31 -1.00
C ASP A 165 -5.84 -2.24 -2.27
N HIS A 166 -5.02 -3.22 -2.56
CA HIS A 166 -4.19 -3.34 -3.78
C HIS A 166 -3.83 -4.78 -4.07
N ALA A 167 -3.79 -5.59 -3.02
CA ALA A 167 -3.15 -6.87 -3.03
C ALA A 167 -3.77 -7.81 -4.07
N ALA A 168 -5.11 -7.82 -4.17
CA ALA A 168 -5.83 -8.70 -5.09
C ALA A 168 -5.51 -8.45 -6.58
N ILE A 169 -5.06 -7.25 -6.95
CA ILE A 169 -4.68 -6.95 -8.35
C ILE A 169 -3.18 -6.91 -8.58
N VAL A 170 -2.41 -6.43 -7.60
CA VAL A 170 -0.96 -6.24 -7.79
C VAL A 170 -0.20 -7.55 -7.64
N TRP A 171 -0.41 -8.27 -6.54
CA TRP A 171 0.36 -9.49 -6.28
C TRP A 171 0.18 -10.58 -7.35
N PRO A 172 -1.05 -10.91 -7.80
CA PRO A 172 -1.21 -11.92 -8.85
C PRO A 172 -0.54 -11.56 -10.17
N LEU A 173 -0.55 -10.27 -10.53
CA LEU A 173 0.12 -9.80 -11.75
C LEU A 173 1.65 -9.87 -11.64
N LEU A 174 2.21 -9.58 -10.48
CA LEU A 174 3.66 -9.52 -10.28
C LEU A 174 4.27 -10.89 -9.99
N CYS A 175 3.72 -11.64 -9.04
CA CYS A 175 4.33 -12.90 -8.58
C CYS A 175 3.49 -14.16 -8.90
N GLY A 176 2.38 -14.01 -9.62
CA GLY A 176 1.48 -15.10 -9.96
C GLY A 176 0.54 -15.51 -8.82
N MET A 177 -0.61 -16.10 -9.19
CA MET A 177 -1.71 -16.42 -8.26
C MET A 177 -1.31 -17.34 -7.10
N ALA A 178 -0.42 -18.31 -7.34
CA ALA A 178 -0.02 -19.26 -6.30
C ALA A 178 0.75 -18.58 -5.16
N LYS A 179 1.70 -17.68 -5.50
CA LYS A 179 2.47 -16.93 -4.53
C LYS A 179 1.60 -15.85 -3.85
N ALA A 180 0.77 -15.17 -4.62
CA ALA A 180 -0.18 -14.20 -4.07
C ALA A 180 -1.06 -14.85 -2.99
N LYS A 181 -1.71 -15.97 -3.27
CA LYS A 181 -2.53 -16.68 -2.28
C LYS A 181 -1.74 -17.11 -1.05
N TYR A 182 -0.53 -17.64 -1.23
CA TYR A 182 0.30 -18.07 -0.11
C TYR A 182 0.58 -16.91 0.86
N TYR A 183 1.10 -15.79 0.35
CA TYR A 183 1.47 -14.67 1.19
C TYR A 183 0.27 -13.92 1.76
N LEU A 184 -0.76 -13.67 0.95
CA LEU A 184 -1.91 -12.87 1.36
C LEU A 184 -2.84 -13.62 2.33
N MET A 185 -3.14 -14.88 2.08
CA MET A 185 -4.05 -15.67 2.94
C MET A 185 -3.41 -16.05 4.27
N LEU A 186 -2.08 -16.24 4.30
CA LEU A 186 -1.36 -16.62 5.52
C LEU A 186 -0.76 -15.40 6.25
N CYS A 187 -0.82 -14.19 5.64
CA CYS A 187 -0.15 -12.99 6.17
C CYS A 187 1.35 -13.21 6.43
N GLU A 188 2.02 -13.99 5.56
CA GLU A 188 3.43 -14.30 5.71
C GLU A 188 4.29 -13.14 5.21
N PRO A 189 5.34 -12.74 5.94
CA PRO A 189 6.27 -11.73 5.46
C PRO A 189 7.13 -12.30 4.32
N VAL A 190 7.38 -11.47 3.31
CA VAL A 190 8.34 -11.77 2.26
C VAL A 190 9.54 -10.84 2.38
N SER A 191 10.76 -11.38 2.31
CA SER A 191 11.99 -10.56 2.29
C SER A 191 12.14 -9.85 0.94
N GLY A 192 12.88 -8.73 0.91
CA GLY A 192 13.15 -8.05 -0.37
C GLY A 192 13.86 -8.95 -1.38
N GLU A 193 14.79 -9.80 -0.94
CA GLU A 193 15.48 -10.78 -1.80
C GLU A 193 14.50 -11.80 -2.40
N GLU A 194 13.61 -12.37 -1.59
CA GLU A 194 12.58 -13.27 -2.10
C GLU A 194 11.56 -12.53 -2.97
N ALA A 195 11.22 -11.29 -2.63
CA ALA A 195 10.30 -10.46 -3.41
C ALA A 195 10.83 -10.21 -4.84
N GLU A 196 12.13 -9.92 -5.00
CA GLU A 196 12.76 -9.84 -6.31
C GLU A 196 12.73 -11.20 -7.02
N ARG A 197 13.13 -12.26 -6.32
CA ARG A 197 13.17 -13.61 -6.90
C ARG A 197 11.84 -14.08 -7.46
N ILE A 198 10.73 -13.71 -6.81
CA ILE A 198 9.37 -14.08 -7.28
C ILE A 198 8.74 -13.04 -8.21
N GLY A 199 9.42 -11.92 -8.46
CA GLY A 199 8.94 -10.84 -9.33
C GLY A 199 7.98 -9.85 -8.66
N LEU A 200 7.85 -9.87 -7.33
CA LEU A 200 6.99 -8.93 -6.59
C LEU A 200 7.58 -7.52 -6.57
N VAL A 201 8.90 -7.38 -6.58
CA VAL A 201 9.61 -6.11 -6.72
C VAL A 201 10.59 -6.18 -7.89
N SER A 202 10.96 -5.01 -8.43
CA SER A 202 11.84 -4.91 -9.60
C SER A 202 13.29 -5.25 -9.28
N LEU A 203 13.78 -4.82 -8.11
CA LEU A 203 15.17 -4.99 -7.68
C LEU A 203 15.26 -5.15 -6.15
N ALA A 204 16.22 -5.96 -5.69
CA ALA A 204 16.65 -6.01 -4.30
C ALA A 204 18.13 -5.66 -4.19
N VAL A 205 18.46 -4.74 -3.28
CA VAL A 205 19.83 -4.23 -3.09
C VAL A 205 20.24 -4.27 -1.61
N ASP A 206 21.51 -4.10 -1.31
CA ASP A 206 21.94 -3.92 0.07
C ASP A 206 21.51 -2.52 0.58
N GLU A 207 21.27 -2.41 1.89
CA GLU A 207 20.65 -1.20 2.47
C GLU A 207 21.40 0.10 2.12
N PRO A 208 22.75 0.18 2.15
CA PRO A 208 23.47 1.40 1.75
C PRO A 208 23.28 1.79 0.28
N GLU A 209 22.90 0.84 -0.57
CA GLU A 209 22.73 1.05 -2.01
C GLU A 209 21.32 1.50 -2.38
N LEU A 210 20.35 1.39 -1.47
CA LEU A 210 18.92 1.62 -1.78
C LEU A 210 18.66 3.01 -2.37
N LEU A 211 18.99 4.06 -1.63
CA LEU A 211 18.75 5.43 -2.10
C LEU A 211 19.63 5.80 -3.31
N PRO A 212 20.92 5.50 -3.33
CA PRO A 212 21.73 5.69 -4.55
C PRO A 212 21.12 5.04 -5.78
N LYS A 213 20.63 3.79 -5.67
CA LYS A 213 19.99 3.08 -6.77
C LYS A 213 18.66 3.71 -7.18
N ALA A 214 17.81 4.11 -6.23
CA ALA A 214 16.56 4.78 -6.53
C ALA A 214 16.77 6.10 -7.28
N PHE A 215 17.75 6.92 -6.85
CA PHE A 215 18.11 8.15 -7.54
C PHE A 215 18.74 7.89 -8.92
N GLU A 216 19.61 6.89 -9.06
CA GLU A 216 20.16 6.48 -10.36
C GLU A 216 19.05 6.15 -11.36
N VAL A 217 18.09 5.33 -10.95
CA VAL A 217 16.94 4.94 -11.77
C VAL A 217 16.07 6.15 -12.10
N ALA A 218 15.73 6.96 -11.11
CA ALA A 218 14.92 8.16 -11.31
C ALA A 218 15.58 9.16 -12.27
N GLN A 219 16.90 9.37 -12.16
CA GLN A 219 17.65 10.24 -13.08
C GLN A 219 17.66 9.70 -14.51
N LYS A 220 17.80 8.38 -14.69
CA LYS A 220 17.70 7.75 -16.02
C LYS A 220 16.32 8.00 -16.64
N LEU A 221 15.25 7.84 -15.86
CA LEU A 221 13.88 8.12 -16.31
C LEU A 221 13.68 9.63 -16.60
N ALA A 222 14.17 10.51 -15.74
CA ALA A 222 14.03 11.96 -15.90
C ALA A 222 14.77 12.50 -17.14
N ASN A 223 15.92 11.91 -17.47
CA ASN A 223 16.71 12.27 -18.66
C ASN A 223 16.27 11.58 -19.94
N GLY A 224 15.38 10.59 -19.85
CA GLY A 224 14.85 9.88 -21.01
C GLY A 224 13.74 10.64 -21.73
N SER A 225 13.26 10.06 -22.84
CA SER A 225 12.12 10.61 -23.59
C SER A 225 10.86 10.55 -22.75
N GLN A 226 10.42 11.68 -22.23
CA GLN A 226 9.24 11.77 -21.36
C GLN A 226 7.97 11.25 -22.03
N THR A 227 7.80 11.55 -23.31
CA THR A 227 6.64 11.05 -24.06
C THR A 227 6.67 9.52 -24.18
N ALA A 228 7.79 8.95 -24.60
CA ALA A 228 7.90 7.50 -24.75
C ALA A 228 7.72 6.75 -23.41
N ILE A 229 8.36 7.24 -22.34
CA ILE A 229 8.28 6.64 -21.00
C ILE A 229 6.84 6.68 -20.48
N ARG A 230 6.18 7.85 -20.53
CA ARG A 230 4.81 8.01 -20.04
C ARG A 230 3.80 7.18 -20.85
N TRP A 231 3.97 7.10 -22.15
CA TRP A 231 3.09 6.28 -22.98
C TRP A 231 3.33 4.77 -22.78
N THR A 232 4.57 4.37 -22.55
CA THR A 232 4.89 2.98 -22.14
C THR A 232 4.23 2.64 -20.82
N LYS A 233 4.37 3.49 -19.80
CA LYS A 233 3.66 3.33 -18.51
C LYS A 233 2.14 3.24 -18.74
N TYR A 234 1.57 4.18 -19.51
CA TYR A 234 0.13 4.17 -19.78
C TYR A 234 -0.34 2.85 -20.39
N ALA A 235 0.40 2.33 -21.36
CA ALA A 235 0.08 1.07 -22.03
C ALA A 235 0.17 -0.13 -21.07
N LEU A 236 1.25 -0.20 -20.27
CA LEU A 236 1.45 -1.27 -19.30
C LEU A 236 0.39 -1.21 -18.17
N ASN A 237 0.02 -0.01 -17.71
CA ASN A 237 -0.99 0.15 -16.66
C ASN A 237 -2.41 -0.24 -17.12
N ASN A 238 -2.64 -0.51 -18.40
CA ASN A 238 -3.90 -1.09 -18.84
C ASN A 238 -4.15 -2.50 -18.28
N TRP A 239 -3.10 -3.25 -17.94
CA TRP A 239 -3.25 -4.52 -17.22
C TRP A 239 -3.85 -4.30 -15.83
N LEU A 240 -3.39 -3.28 -15.10
CA LEU A 240 -3.97 -2.89 -13.80
C LEU A 240 -5.40 -2.37 -13.96
N ARG A 241 -5.66 -1.51 -14.97
CA ARG A 241 -7.02 -1.00 -15.24
C ARG A 241 -8.00 -2.10 -15.61
N SER A 242 -7.57 -3.10 -16.38
CA SER A 242 -8.42 -4.25 -16.74
C SER A 242 -8.76 -5.12 -15.52
N ALA A 243 -7.94 -5.10 -14.47
CA ALA A 243 -8.21 -5.75 -13.19
C ALA A 243 -9.07 -4.89 -12.24
N GLY A 244 -9.48 -3.68 -12.65
CA GLY A 244 -10.30 -2.77 -11.82
C GLY A 244 -11.53 -3.41 -11.18
N PRO A 245 -12.36 -4.21 -11.89
CA PRO A 245 -13.49 -4.88 -11.26
C PRO A 245 -13.10 -5.84 -10.12
N ALA A 246 -11.94 -6.50 -10.21
CA ALA A 246 -11.42 -7.33 -9.13
C ALA A 246 -10.98 -6.48 -7.94
N PHE A 247 -10.34 -5.34 -8.20
CA PHE A 247 -9.97 -4.37 -7.17
C PHE A 247 -11.19 -3.79 -6.46
N ASP A 248 -12.17 -3.27 -7.20
CA ASP A 248 -13.37 -2.68 -6.61
C ASP A 248 -14.11 -3.69 -5.73
N THR A 249 -14.17 -4.96 -6.16
CA THR A 249 -14.77 -6.04 -5.36
C THR A 249 -13.94 -6.33 -4.10
N SER A 250 -12.61 -6.46 -4.22
CA SER A 250 -11.75 -6.78 -3.08
C SER A 250 -11.76 -5.67 -2.04
N LEU A 251 -11.74 -4.42 -2.47
CA LEU A 251 -11.84 -3.26 -1.60
C LEU A 251 -13.19 -3.21 -0.87
N ALA A 252 -14.29 -3.50 -1.56
CA ALA A 252 -15.61 -3.56 -0.94
C ALA A 252 -15.69 -4.65 0.14
N LEU A 253 -15.10 -5.83 -0.11
CA LEU A 253 -15.04 -6.93 0.86
C LEU A 253 -14.18 -6.60 2.07
N GLU A 254 -13.05 -5.93 1.87
CA GLU A 254 -12.21 -5.42 2.96
C GLU A 254 -13.01 -4.48 3.86
N PHE A 255 -13.64 -3.45 3.27
CA PHE A 255 -14.37 -2.44 4.02
C PHE A 255 -15.68 -2.98 4.65
N MET A 256 -16.27 -4.02 4.09
CA MET A 256 -17.31 -4.79 4.76
C MET A 256 -16.75 -5.53 5.98
N GLY A 257 -15.54 -6.07 5.89
CA GLY A 257 -14.84 -6.74 6.98
C GLY A 257 -14.59 -5.83 8.18
N PHE A 258 -14.29 -4.53 7.99
CA PHE A 258 -14.12 -3.57 9.10
C PHE A 258 -15.39 -3.43 9.96
N ALA A 259 -16.57 -3.73 9.44
CA ALA A 259 -17.80 -3.77 10.25
C ALA A 259 -18.00 -5.11 10.97
N GLY A 260 -17.18 -6.11 10.68
CA GLY A 260 -17.26 -7.47 11.23
C GLY A 260 -16.68 -7.59 12.65
N PRO A 261 -16.90 -8.74 13.29
CA PRO A 261 -16.39 -8.99 14.64
C PRO A 261 -14.87 -9.22 14.67
N ASP A 262 -14.26 -9.75 13.60
CA ASP A 262 -12.88 -10.20 13.56
C ASP A 262 -11.89 -9.03 13.68
N VAL A 263 -12.22 -7.86 13.14
CA VAL A 263 -11.33 -6.69 13.20
C VAL A 263 -11.02 -6.26 14.65
N ARG A 264 -11.98 -6.44 15.58
CA ARG A 264 -11.76 -6.11 16.98
C ARG A 264 -10.70 -7.03 17.60
N GLU A 265 -10.81 -8.33 17.30
CA GLU A 265 -9.80 -9.29 17.74
C GLU A 265 -8.44 -9.01 17.10
N GLY A 266 -8.42 -8.71 15.79
CA GLY A 266 -7.21 -8.33 15.08
C GLY A 266 -6.50 -7.15 15.71
N VAL A 267 -7.21 -6.06 16.01
CA VAL A 267 -6.65 -4.87 16.69
C VAL A 267 -6.15 -5.21 18.09
N ASN A 268 -6.94 -5.93 18.90
CA ASN A 268 -6.55 -6.32 20.26
C ASN A 268 -5.29 -7.18 20.24
N SER A 269 -5.23 -8.18 19.34
CA SER A 269 -4.07 -9.06 19.20
C SER A 269 -2.78 -8.30 18.89
N LEU A 270 -2.87 -7.28 18.03
CA LEU A 270 -1.73 -6.41 17.68
C LEU A 270 -1.27 -5.56 18.86
N ARG A 271 -2.19 -4.97 19.63
CA ARG A 271 -1.88 -4.20 20.85
C ARG A 271 -1.23 -5.06 21.92
N GLU A 272 -1.77 -6.25 22.12
CA GLU A 272 -1.30 -7.22 23.11
C GLU A 272 -0.08 -8.02 22.64
N ARG A 273 0.34 -7.86 21.39
CA ARG A 273 1.47 -8.56 20.78
C ARG A 273 1.34 -10.09 20.86
N ARG A 274 0.15 -10.60 20.64
CA ARG A 274 -0.18 -12.03 20.60
C ARG A 274 -0.70 -12.45 19.22
N ALA A 275 -0.87 -13.73 19.03
CA ALA A 275 -1.62 -14.25 17.88
C ALA A 275 -3.13 -13.93 18.04
N PRO A 276 -3.85 -13.58 16.95
CA PRO A 276 -5.29 -13.42 17.01
C PRO A 276 -6.00 -14.77 17.21
N ASP A 277 -7.15 -14.74 17.89
CA ASP A 277 -8.05 -15.88 18.03
C ASP A 277 -9.40 -15.58 17.37
N PHE A 278 -9.53 -15.95 16.12
CA PHE A 278 -10.76 -15.77 15.33
C PHE A 278 -11.77 -16.92 15.50
N GLY A 279 -11.48 -17.91 16.36
CA GLY A 279 -12.29 -19.14 16.45
C GLY A 279 -13.72 -18.95 16.91
N ALA A 280 -14.05 -17.83 17.55
CA ALA A 280 -15.40 -17.51 18.06
C ALA A 280 -16.31 -16.82 17.03
N SER A 281 -15.74 -16.26 15.95
CA SER A 281 -16.43 -15.33 15.05
C SER A 281 -16.65 -15.83 13.63
N ASP A 282 -16.55 -17.17 13.40
CA ASP A 282 -16.78 -17.74 12.07
C ASP A 282 -18.26 -17.57 11.64
N PRO A 283 -18.58 -16.62 10.72
CA PRO A 283 -19.93 -16.36 10.28
C PRO A 283 -20.52 -17.53 9.47
N TRP A 284 -19.67 -18.50 9.09
CA TRP A 284 -20.06 -19.70 8.37
C TRP A 284 -20.35 -20.89 9.30
N ARG A 285 -20.07 -20.75 10.62
CA ARG A 285 -20.48 -21.71 11.63
C ARG A 285 -21.98 -21.72 11.77
N GLY A 286 -22.59 -22.87 11.52
CA GLY A 286 -24.01 -23.06 11.74
C GLY A 286 -24.91 -22.53 10.63
N GLN A 287 -24.44 -22.41 9.40
CA GLN A 287 -25.34 -22.24 8.28
C GLN A 287 -26.40 -23.36 8.31
N PRO A 288 -27.70 -23.05 8.20
CA PRO A 288 -28.73 -24.06 8.14
C PRO A 288 -28.41 -25.03 7.01
N GLN A 289 -28.40 -26.32 7.31
CA GLN A 289 -28.35 -27.34 6.27
C GLN A 289 -29.50 -27.09 5.30
N PRO A 290 -29.32 -27.30 3.98
CA PRO A 290 -30.44 -27.23 3.06
C PRO A 290 -31.58 -28.06 3.63
N PRO A 291 -32.84 -27.61 3.53
CA PRO A 291 -33.98 -28.38 4.03
C PRO A 291 -33.86 -29.82 3.52
N SER A 292 -33.93 -30.77 4.42
CA SER A 292 -33.99 -32.17 4.04
C SER A 292 -35.18 -32.33 3.06
N ASP A 293 -34.93 -32.97 1.94
CA ASP A 293 -35.95 -33.20 0.90
C ASP A 293 -36.94 -34.24 1.41
N ASP A 294 -37.75 -33.91 2.43
CA ASP A 294 -38.82 -34.76 2.98
C ASP A 294 -40.01 -34.92 2.02
N ARG A 295 -39.85 -34.49 0.76
CA ARG A 295 -40.90 -34.68 -0.27
C ARG A 295 -40.87 -36.03 -0.97
N ALA A 296 -39.92 -36.92 -0.66
CA ALA A 296 -39.80 -38.19 -1.31
C ALA A 296 -40.50 -39.38 -0.57
N ALA A 297 -41.18 -39.12 0.56
CA ALA A 297 -41.78 -40.18 1.37
C ALA A 297 -43.31 -40.16 1.48
N GLY A 298 -44.00 -39.57 0.52
CA GLY A 298 -45.44 -39.40 0.66
C GLY A 298 -46.25 -39.55 -0.62
N ASP A 299 -46.02 -40.61 -1.42
CA ASP A 299 -47.04 -41.04 -2.39
C ASP A 299 -46.86 -42.48 -2.89
N GLU A 300 -46.89 -43.42 -1.97
CA GLU A 300 -47.15 -44.83 -2.29
C GLU A 300 -48.25 -45.36 -1.37
N ARG A 301 -49.48 -44.83 -1.48
CA ARG A 301 -50.72 -45.53 -1.06
C ARG A 301 -51.94 -44.89 -1.70
N SER A 302 -52.35 -45.39 -2.84
CA SER A 302 -53.74 -45.61 -3.20
C SER A 302 -53.85 -46.34 -4.55
#